data_0887f5dcccd12e16e75b0e13d55c2669
#
_entry.id   0887f5dcccd12e16e75b0e13d55c2669
#
_cell.length_a   1.000
_cell.length_b   1.000
_cell.length_c   1.000
_cell.angle_alpha   90.00
_cell.angle_beta   90.00
_cell.angle_gamma   90.00
#
_symmetry.space_group_name_H-M   'P 1'
#
loop_
_entity.id
_entity.type
_entity.pdbx_description
1 polymer ?
#
loop_
_entity_poly.entity_id
_entity_poly.type
_entity_poly.pdbx_seq_one_letter_code
_entity_poly.pdbx_strand_id
1 'polypeptide(L)'
;SDHNPGFGHSAWGEPHTPKRGLIQNLNNLNALNKYLFEWCIPSTFFVMLFFAGGRRTQWDYLLIASAFSLSFVYFFYWYQGWCFGPRFMYESTCPLILLTARGIIHTPDIIKKKFQSKLSEGDLRYFLSLIIGFCVCVALCVNVPTLIKLYSDDYWGVNTKVQKAVEREKISNAVVFVNSYYGSVLALNSPQLDNEVIYVRDLGVKNKLMMDCYPGRKYYL
;
A
#
# COMPACT_ATOMS: atom_id res chain seq x y z
N SER A 1 -5.12 22.17 1.95
CA SER A 1 -4.04 21.63 2.79
C SER A 1 -2.76 21.69 2.00
N ASP A 2 -1.86 22.54 2.43
CA ASP A 2 -0.61 22.77 1.71
C ASP A 2 0.35 21.62 2.02
N HIS A 3 0.37 20.66 1.12
CA HIS A 3 1.41 19.64 1.11
C HIS A 3 2.70 20.27 0.61
N ASN A 4 3.40 20.98 1.51
CA ASN A 4 4.69 21.53 1.17
C ASN A 4 5.73 20.41 1.13
N PRO A 5 6.46 20.24 0.03
CA PRO A 5 7.62 19.35 -0.01
C PRO A 5 8.70 19.83 0.94
N GLY A 6 9.46 18.89 1.51
CA GLY A 6 10.52 19.19 2.45
C GLY A 6 10.11 19.12 3.93
N PHE A 7 10.90 19.68 4.80
CA PHE A 7 10.68 19.66 6.24
C PHE A 7 9.66 20.73 6.69
N GLY A 8 8.45 20.69 6.14
CA GLY A 8 7.35 21.56 6.52
C GLY A 8 6.56 21.03 7.73
N HIS A 9 5.23 21.26 7.72
CA HIS A 9 4.32 20.79 8.74
C HIS A 9 3.39 19.72 8.18
N SER A 10 2.98 18.77 9.03
CA SER A 10 1.93 17.82 8.70
C SER A 10 0.59 18.53 8.52
N ALA A 11 -0.41 17.84 7.95
CA ALA A 11 -1.79 18.35 7.88
C ALA A 11 -2.40 18.66 9.27
N TRP A 12 -1.82 18.11 10.34
CA TRP A 12 -2.22 18.35 11.74
C TRP A 12 -1.35 19.40 12.45
N GLY A 13 -0.54 20.17 11.71
CA GLY A 13 0.28 21.24 12.25
C GLY A 13 1.59 20.81 12.90
N GLU A 14 1.91 19.52 12.93
CA GLU A 14 3.15 19.03 13.53
C GLU A 14 4.35 19.20 12.58
N PRO A 15 5.51 19.68 13.06
CA PRO A 15 6.68 19.89 12.24
C PRO A 15 7.26 18.55 11.76
N HIS A 16 7.63 18.50 10.48
CA HIS A 16 8.41 17.42 9.93
C HIS A 16 9.89 17.70 10.14
N THR A 17 10.55 16.84 10.87
CA THR A 17 11.97 16.97 11.23
C THR A 17 12.79 15.82 10.61
N PRO A 18 14.12 15.94 10.46
CA PRO A 18 14.97 14.84 10.00
C PRO A 18 14.79 13.54 10.79
N LYS A 19 14.62 13.65 12.13
CA LYS A 19 14.35 12.50 13.00
C LYS A 19 13.02 11.82 12.62
N ARG A 20 11.98 12.63 12.36
CA ARG A 20 10.66 12.12 11.97
C ARG A 20 10.70 11.50 10.57
N GLY A 21 11.41 12.12 9.63
CA GLY A 21 11.65 11.57 8.30
C GLY A 21 12.32 10.20 8.34
N LEU A 22 13.34 10.04 9.21
CA LEU A 22 14.00 8.75 9.41
C LEU A 22 13.03 7.69 9.97
N ILE A 23 12.27 8.03 11.01
CA ILE A 23 11.30 7.11 11.61
C ILE A 23 10.24 6.69 10.59
N GLN A 24 9.70 7.64 9.83
CA GLN A 24 8.70 7.33 8.79
C GLN A 24 9.26 6.45 7.69
N ASN A 25 10.50 6.71 7.25
CA ASN A 25 11.18 5.87 6.27
C ASN A 25 11.39 4.44 6.78
N LEU A 26 11.85 4.28 8.01
CA LEU A 26 12.01 2.96 8.63
C LEU A 26 10.66 2.22 8.72
N ASN A 27 9.59 2.94 9.08
CA ASN A 27 8.25 2.38 9.11
C ASN A 27 7.76 1.95 7.72
N ASN A 28 7.99 2.78 6.69
CA ASN A 28 7.63 2.44 5.30
C ASN A 28 8.43 1.23 4.78
N LEU A 29 9.74 1.18 5.06
CA LEU A 29 10.58 0.04 4.70
C LEU A 29 10.15 -1.23 5.44
N ASN A 30 9.80 -1.14 6.72
CA ASN A 30 9.28 -2.27 7.48
C ASN A 30 7.93 -2.76 6.94
N ALA A 31 7.03 -1.83 6.60
CA ALA A 31 5.77 -2.16 5.97
C ALA A 31 5.97 -2.81 4.59
N LEU A 32 6.86 -2.25 3.76
CA LEU A 32 7.22 -2.85 2.47
C LEU A 32 7.77 -4.27 2.65
N ASN A 33 8.66 -4.45 3.62
CA ASN A 33 9.24 -5.76 3.93
C ASN A 33 8.19 -6.78 4.37
N LYS A 34 7.14 -6.35 5.07
CA LYS A 34 6.03 -7.21 5.49
C LYS A 34 5.07 -7.52 4.34
N TYR A 35 4.67 -6.49 3.57
CA TYR A 35 3.53 -6.60 2.63
C TYR A 35 3.93 -6.91 1.18
N LEU A 36 5.23 -6.91 0.82
CA LEU A 36 5.63 -7.10 -0.58
C LEU A 36 5.23 -8.49 -1.14
N PHE A 37 5.41 -9.55 -0.37
CA PHE A 37 5.08 -10.91 -0.78
C PHE A 37 4.11 -11.62 0.17
N GLU A 38 3.74 -11.02 1.30
CA GLU A 38 2.93 -11.64 2.36
C GLU A 38 3.49 -13.00 2.83
N TRP A 39 4.80 -13.19 2.73
CA TRP A 39 5.48 -14.41 3.15
C TRP A 39 5.64 -14.47 4.67
N CYS A 40 5.91 -15.67 5.18
CA CYS A 40 6.28 -15.88 6.59
C CYS A 40 7.74 -15.48 6.91
N ILE A 41 8.54 -15.12 5.90
CA ILE A 41 9.89 -14.57 6.04
C ILE A 41 9.93 -13.11 5.55
N PRO A 42 10.91 -12.31 5.98
CA PRO A 42 11.07 -10.95 5.49
C PRO A 42 11.19 -10.89 3.96
N SER A 43 10.39 -10.07 3.30
CA SER A 43 10.35 -9.99 1.82
C SER A 43 11.69 -9.58 1.21
N THR A 44 12.49 -8.78 1.92
CA THR A 44 13.82 -8.35 1.46
C THR A 44 14.93 -9.36 1.78
N PHE A 45 14.63 -10.50 2.42
CA PHE A 45 15.61 -11.50 2.83
C PHE A 45 16.53 -11.94 1.68
N PHE A 46 15.96 -12.32 0.55
CA PHE A 46 16.74 -12.78 -0.60
C PHE A 46 17.53 -11.65 -1.27
N VAL A 47 17.04 -10.41 -1.24
CA VAL A 47 17.78 -9.24 -1.69
C VAL A 47 19.03 -9.04 -0.82
N MET A 48 18.86 -9.06 0.50
CA MET A 48 19.98 -8.92 1.45
C MET A 48 21.01 -10.05 1.27
N LEU A 49 20.55 -11.29 1.13
CA LEU A 49 21.40 -12.45 0.92
C LEU A 49 22.20 -12.33 -0.39
N PHE A 50 21.55 -11.87 -1.47
CA PHE A 50 22.18 -11.62 -2.76
C PHE A 50 23.28 -10.57 -2.66
N PHE A 51 23.02 -9.44 -2.02
CA PHE A 51 24.03 -8.40 -1.83
C PHE A 51 25.15 -8.80 -0.86
N ALA A 52 24.91 -9.76 0.04
CA ALA A 52 25.93 -10.28 0.95
C ALA A 52 26.88 -11.30 0.31
N GLY A 53 26.47 -12.02 -0.73
CA GLY A 53 27.28 -13.13 -1.26
C GLY A 53 27.13 -13.43 -2.75
N GLY A 54 26.17 -12.83 -3.45
CA GLY A 54 25.92 -13.07 -4.88
C GLY A 54 26.87 -12.33 -5.81
N ARG A 55 26.91 -12.76 -7.06
CA ARG A 55 27.62 -12.05 -8.13
C ARG A 55 26.77 -10.89 -8.62
N ARG A 56 27.20 -9.69 -8.29
CA ARG A 56 26.50 -8.43 -8.61
C ARG A 56 27.00 -7.85 -9.94
N THR A 57 26.09 -7.24 -10.67
CA THR A 57 26.33 -6.48 -11.91
C THR A 57 25.95 -5.02 -11.69
N GLN A 58 26.31 -4.14 -12.62
CA GLN A 58 25.88 -2.73 -12.60
C GLN A 58 24.36 -2.57 -12.61
N TRP A 59 23.63 -3.50 -13.23
CA TRP A 59 22.18 -3.50 -13.27
C TRP A 59 21.56 -3.77 -11.90
N ASP A 60 22.18 -4.61 -11.08
CA ASP A 60 21.71 -4.86 -9.71
C ASP A 60 21.85 -3.63 -8.83
N TYR A 61 22.92 -2.88 -9.02
CA TYR A 61 23.09 -1.59 -8.33
C TYR A 61 22.12 -0.53 -8.84
N LEU A 62 21.77 -0.53 -10.12
CA LEU A 62 20.74 0.35 -10.66
C LEU A 62 19.37 0.02 -10.07
N LEU A 63 19.00 -1.26 -10.00
CA LEU A 63 17.73 -1.71 -9.42
C LEU A 63 17.62 -1.32 -7.95
N ILE A 64 18.66 -1.57 -7.15
CA ILE A 64 18.62 -1.20 -5.72
C ILE A 64 18.58 0.32 -5.53
N ALA A 65 19.35 1.07 -6.33
CA ALA A 65 19.31 2.53 -6.30
C ALA A 65 17.94 3.08 -6.69
N SER A 66 17.29 2.50 -7.70
CA SER A 66 15.91 2.85 -8.09
C SER A 66 14.93 2.58 -6.95
N ALA A 67 15.02 1.43 -6.27
CA ALA A 67 14.16 1.13 -5.14
C ALA A 67 14.34 2.10 -3.97
N PHE A 68 15.59 2.46 -3.65
CA PHE A 68 15.90 3.36 -2.53
C PHE A 68 15.74 4.85 -2.87
N SER A 69 15.67 5.22 -4.15
CA SER A 69 15.42 6.62 -4.54
C SER A 69 14.11 7.16 -3.98
N LEU A 70 13.07 6.32 -3.94
CA LEU A 70 11.79 6.69 -3.31
C LEU A 70 11.93 6.92 -1.80
N SER A 71 12.63 6.03 -1.10
CA SER A 71 12.91 6.22 0.33
C SER A 71 13.65 7.53 0.59
N PHE A 72 14.60 7.89 -0.29
CA PHE A 72 15.31 9.16 -0.20
C PHE A 72 14.38 10.36 -0.39
N VAL A 73 13.50 10.34 -1.37
CA VAL A 73 12.53 11.42 -1.61
C VAL A 73 11.53 11.53 -0.45
N TYR A 74 11.00 10.40 0.02
CA TYR A 74 10.04 10.39 1.13
C TYR A 74 10.66 10.69 2.50
N PHE A 75 11.98 10.71 2.62
CA PHE A 75 12.64 11.23 3.80
C PHE A 75 12.30 12.71 4.05
N PHE A 76 12.11 13.48 2.99
CA PHE A 76 11.77 14.91 3.07
C PHE A 76 10.26 15.18 3.08
N TYR A 77 9.44 14.13 3.06
CA TYR A 77 8.00 14.25 3.01
C TYR A 77 7.34 13.71 4.27
N TRP A 78 6.42 14.49 4.86
CA TRP A 78 5.83 14.17 6.16
C TRP A 78 4.87 12.98 6.19
N TYR A 79 4.41 12.49 5.06
CA TYR A 79 3.37 11.49 4.97
C TYR A 79 3.91 10.05 4.94
N GLN A 80 3.31 9.18 5.73
CA GLN A 80 3.76 7.78 5.86
C GLN A 80 2.96 6.76 5.04
N GLY A 81 1.96 7.14 4.25
CA GLY A 81 1.30 6.31 3.25
C GLY A 81 0.69 4.98 3.70
N TRP A 82 0.21 4.88 4.92
CA TRP A 82 -0.23 3.62 5.52
C TRP A 82 -1.69 3.24 5.23
N CYS A 83 -2.23 3.58 4.09
CA CYS A 83 -3.57 3.18 3.69
C CYS A 83 -3.45 2.03 2.68
N PHE A 84 -4.00 0.87 3.00
CA PHE A 84 -3.88 -0.37 2.21
C PHE A 84 -2.42 -0.81 1.98
N GLY A 85 -1.61 -0.76 3.03
CA GLY A 85 -0.18 -1.05 2.98
C GLY A 85 0.68 0.16 2.61
N PRO A 86 1.96 -0.04 2.28
CA PRO A 86 2.94 1.04 2.00
C PRO A 86 2.79 1.57 0.57
N ARG A 87 1.64 2.15 0.24
CA ARG A 87 1.28 2.58 -1.14
C ARG A 87 2.29 3.51 -1.80
N PHE A 88 3.00 4.36 -1.04
CA PHE A 88 4.02 5.25 -1.58
C PHE A 88 5.33 4.54 -1.93
N MET A 89 5.49 3.29 -1.51
CA MET A 89 6.64 2.46 -1.87
C MET A 89 6.30 1.48 -3.00
N TYR A 90 5.11 1.63 -3.62
CA TYR A 90 4.63 0.69 -4.63
C TYR A 90 5.54 0.63 -5.85
N GLU A 91 6.08 1.76 -6.29
CA GLU A 91 7.00 1.83 -7.44
C GLU A 91 8.33 1.13 -7.16
N SER A 92 8.71 0.97 -5.88
CA SER A 92 9.88 0.16 -5.49
C SER A 92 9.66 -1.35 -5.62
N THR A 93 8.43 -1.81 -5.83
CA THR A 93 8.12 -3.25 -5.88
C THR A 93 8.77 -3.94 -7.07
N CYS A 94 8.71 -3.34 -8.25
CA CYS A 94 9.28 -3.93 -9.47
C CYS A 94 10.79 -4.22 -9.33
N PRO A 95 11.66 -3.27 -9.01
CA PRO A 95 13.07 -3.55 -8.83
C PRO A 95 13.36 -4.52 -7.68
N LEU A 96 12.57 -4.49 -6.59
CA LEU A 96 12.74 -5.43 -5.48
C LEU A 96 12.33 -6.86 -5.85
N ILE A 97 11.27 -7.05 -6.64
CA ILE A 97 10.86 -8.37 -7.15
C ILE A 97 11.99 -8.96 -8.01
N LEU A 98 12.55 -8.18 -8.93
CA LEU A 98 13.67 -8.62 -9.77
C LEU A 98 14.90 -9.00 -8.94
N LEU A 99 15.27 -8.17 -7.96
CA LEU A 99 16.38 -8.46 -7.06
C LEU A 99 16.11 -9.69 -6.17
N THR A 100 14.86 -9.90 -5.73
CA THR A 100 14.47 -11.10 -4.98
C THR A 100 14.61 -12.34 -5.83
N ALA A 101 14.14 -12.33 -7.09
CA ALA A 101 14.29 -13.44 -8.02
C ALA A 101 15.78 -13.78 -8.23
N ARG A 102 16.63 -12.78 -8.43
CA ARG A 102 18.08 -12.98 -8.50
C ARG A 102 18.64 -13.57 -7.21
N GLY A 103 18.19 -13.07 -6.06
CA GLY A 103 18.58 -13.60 -4.76
C GLY A 103 18.23 -15.08 -4.61
N ILE A 104 17.02 -15.47 -4.97
CA ILE A 104 16.56 -16.85 -4.95
C ILE A 104 17.47 -17.73 -5.84
N ILE A 105 17.71 -17.31 -7.08
CA ILE A 105 18.52 -18.06 -8.05
C ILE A 105 19.96 -18.27 -7.55
N HIS A 106 20.54 -17.24 -6.93
CA HIS A 106 21.92 -17.29 -6.44
C HIS A 106 22.07 -17.87 -5.03
N THR A 107 20.99 -18.10 -4.30
CA THR A 107 21.04 -18.65 -2.91
C THR A 107 21.79 -19.97 -2.79
N PRO A 108 21.60 -20.99 -3.66
CA PRO A 108 22.36 -22.24 -3.58
C PRO A 108 23.86 -22.03 -3.69
N ASP A 109 24.31 -21.20 -4.63
CA ASP A 109 25.74 -20.87 -4.81
C ASP A 109 26.33 -20.14 -3.60
N ILE A 110 25.57 -19.22 -3.01
CA ILE A 110 25.97 -18.46 -1.83
C ILE A 110 26.13 -19.40 -0.64
N ILE A 111 25.16 -20.30 -0.41
CA ILE A 111 25.20 -21.29 0.68
C ILE A 111 26.40 -22.21 0.51
N LYS A 112 26.59 -22.76 -0.69
CA LYS A 112 27.68 -23.68 -0.97
C LYS A 112 29.05 -23.04 -0.74
N LYS A 113 29.22 -21.80 -1.22
CA LYS A 113 30.49 -21.08 -1.11
C LYS A 113 30.78 -20.59 0.31
N LYS A 114 29.77 -20.02 1.00
CA LYS A 114 29.97 -19.34 2.29
C LYS A 114 29.93 -20.31 3.46
N PHE A 115 29.07 -21.35 3.39
CA PHE A 115 28.89 -22.30 4.47
C PHE A 115 29.54 -23.65 4.19
N GLN A 116 30.31 -23.80 3.10
CA GLN A 116 30.99 -25.05 2.71
C GLN A 116 30.07 -26.28 2.77
N SER A 117 28.81 -26.09 2.36
CA SER A 117 27.77 -27.11 2.45
C SER A 117 28.18 -28.38 1.67
N LYS A 118 28.00 -29.54 2.29
CA LYS A 118 28.20 -30.85 1.63
C LYS A 118 27.04 -31.26 0.72
N LEU A 119 25.93 -30.54 0.77
CA LEU A 119 24.77 -30.79 -0.09
C LEU A 119 25.09 -30.50 -1.55
N SER A 120 24.53 -31.29 -2.44
CA SER A 120 24.62 -31.00 -3.89
C SER A 120 23.87 -29.71 -4.22
N GLU A 121 24.23 -29.09 -5.34
CA GLU A 121 23.50 -27.90 -5.81
C GLU A 121 22.03 -28.23 -6.13
N GLY A 122 21.76 -29.42 -6.62
CA GLY A 122 20.41 -29.94 -6.87
C GLY A 122 19.57 -30.02 -5.60
N ASP A 123 20.16 -30.58 -4.51
CA ASP A 123 19.48 -30.69 -3.23
C ASP A 123 19.17 -29.31 -2.66
N LEU A 124 20.12 -28.36 -2.74
CA LEU A 124 19.90 -26.99 -2.25
C LEU A 124 18.79 -26.29 -3.03
N ARG A 125 18.74 -26.46 -4.36
CA ARG A 125 17.65 -25.92 -5.19
C ARG A 125 16.31 -26.55 -4.84
N TYR A 126 16.27 -27.85 -4.63
CA TYR A 126 15.06 -28.56 -4.23
C TYR A 126 14.53 -28.08 -2.86
N PHE A 127 15.37 -28.02 -1.83
CA PHE A 127 14.99 -27.49 -0.53
C PHE A 127 14.52 -26.02 -0.60
N LEU A 128 15.21 -25.19 -1.37
CA LEU A 128 14.82 -23.80 -1.57
C LEU A 128 13.43 -23.70 -2.24
N SER A 129 13.17 -24.54 -3.23
CA SER A 129 11.85 -24.59 -3.88
C SER A 129 10.74 -25.00 -2.91
N LEU A 130 11.01 -25.94 -2.02
CA LEU A 130 10.05 -26.33 -0.96
C LEU A 130 9.78 -25.16 0.02
N ILE A 131 10.82 -24.45 0.44
CA ILE A 131 10.68 -23.28 1.33
C ILE A 131 9.85 -22.21 0.65
N ILE A 132 10.15 -21.87 -0.61
CA ILE A 132 9.39 -20.87 -1.36
C ILE A 132 7.95 -21.33 -1.57
N GLY A 133 7.74 -22.59 -1.94
CA GLY A 133 6.39 -23.16 -2.07
C GLY A 133 5.59 -23.06 -0.77
N PHE A 134 6.21 -23.36 0.37
CA PHE A 134 5.60 -23.17 1.68
C PHE A 134 5.27 -21.70 1.96
N CYS A 135 6.20 -20.76 1.68
CA CYS A 135 5.95 -19.33 1.84
C CYS A 135 4.76 -18.85 0.98
N VAL A 136 4.67 -19.30 -0.27
CA VAL A 136 3.55 -18.99 -1.18
C VAL A 136 2.24 -19.58 -0.64
N CYS A 137 2.25 -20.82 -0.15
CA CYS A 137 1.06 -21.42 0.46
C CYS A 137 0.59 -20.62 1.69
N VAL A 138 1.49 -20.20 2.57
CA VAL A 138 1.14 -19.36 3.73
C VAL A 138 0.58 -18.03 3.26
N ALA A 139 1.21 -17.38 2.28
CA ALA A 139 0.70 -16.12 1.72
C ALA A 139 -0.73 -16.28 1.19
N LEU A 140 -0.99 -17.26 0.35
CA LEU A 140 -2.29 -17.44 -0.32
C LEU A 140 -3.39 -17.98 0.61
N CYS A 141 -3.05 -18.87 1.55
CA CYS A 141 -4.04 -19.55 2.38
C CYS A 141 -4.31 -18.85 3.73
N VAL A 142 -3.37 -18.02 4.20
CA VAL A 142 -3.49 -17.38 5.53
C VAL A 142 -3.48 -15.87 5.43
N ASN A 143 -2.40 -15.29 4.86
CA ASN A 143 -2.20 -13.84 4.93
C ASN A 143 -3.13 -13.07 3.99
N VAL A 144 -3.23 -13.48 2.74
CA VAL A 144 -4.12 -12.82 1.75
C VAL A 144 -5.60 -12.87 2.17
N PRO A 145 -6.18 -14.02 2.59
CA PRO A 145 -7.55 -14.05 3.09
C PRO A 145 -7.78 -13.14 4.30
N THR A 146 -6.80 -13.09 5.22
CA THR A 146 -6.86 -12.19 6.39
C THR A 146 -6.88 -10.73 5.97
N LEU A 147 -6.07 -10.33 5.00
CA LEU A 147 -6.05 -8.96 4.46
C LEU A 147 -7.34 -8.63 3.70
N ILE A 148 -7.85 -9.56 2.89
CA ILE A 148 -9.14 -9.38 2.20
C ILE A 148 -10.24 -9.11 3.22
N LYS A 149 -10.32 -9.90 4.29
CA LYS A 149 -11.29 -9.69 5.37
C LYS A 149 -11.10 -8.33 6.04
N LEU A 150 -9.86 -7.97 6.38
CA LEU A 150 -9.54 -6.68 7.00
C LEU A 150 -9.96 -5.49 6.11
N TYR A 151 -9.68 -5.57 4.82
CA TYR A 151 -9.95 -4.46 3.90
C TYR A 151 -11.41 -4.39 3.43
N SER A 152 -12.15 -5.51 3.48
CA SER A 152 -13.56 -5.56 3.10
C SER A 152 -14.52 -5.08 4.19
N ASP A 153 -14.08 -5.01 5.44
CA ASP A 153 -14.91 -4.71 6.61
C ASP A 153 -14.59 -3.34 7.20
N ASP A 154 -15.13 -2.30 6.55
CA ASP A 154 -15.10 -0.90 7.07
C ASP A 154 -13.68 -0.35 7.35
N TYR A 155 -12.71 -0.75 6.53
CA TYR A 155 -11.32 -0.32 6.71
C TYR A 155 -11.18 1.20 6.54
N TRP A 156 -10.82 1.89 7.63
CA TRP A 156 -10.72 3.35 7.69
C TRP A 156 -12.01 4.08 7.30
N GLY A 157 -13.17 3.49 7.57
CA GLY A 157 -14.47 4.06 7.21
C GLY A 157 -14.82 3.91 5.72
N VAL A 158 -14.02 3.17 4.94
CA VAL A 158 -14.34 2.83 3.56
C VAL A 158 -15.27 1.62 3.56
N ASN A 159 -16.54 1.84 3.24
CA ASN A 159 -17.55 0.79 3.21
C ASN A 159 -18.67 1.11 2.19
N THR A 160 -19.54 0.14 1.97
CA THR A 160 -20.67 0.24 1.05
C THR A 160 -22.01 0.50 1.76
N LYS A 161 -22.00 0.86 3.06
CA LYS A 161 -23.25 1.00 3.87
C LYS A 161 -24.19 2.04 3.27
N VAL A 162 -23.67 3.21 2.88
CA VAL A 162 -24.49 4.28 2.28
C VAL A 162 -25.06 3.84 0.94
N GLN A 163 -24.24 3.25 0.07
CA GLN A 163 -24.70 2.73 -1.22
C GLN A 163 -25.81 1.69 -1.04
N LYS A 164 -25.62 0.70 -0.18
CA LYS A 164 -26.62 -0.32 0.12
C LYS A 164 -27.90 0.26 0.72
N ALA A 165 -27.80 1.30 1.54
CA ALA A 165 -28.99 1.99 2.07
C ALA A 165 -29.78 2.68 0.95
N VAL A 166 -29.09 3.40 0.05
CA VAL A 166 -29.72 4.04 -1.12
C VAL A 166 -30.40 3.03 -2.02
N GLU A 167 -29.76 1.89 -2.31
CA GLU A 167 -30.32 0.80 -3.12
C GLU A 167 -31.54 0.16 -2.45
N ARG A 168 -31.45 -0.13 -1.15
CA ARG A 168 -32.54 -0.74 -0.37
C ARG A 168 -33.77 0.15 -0.31
N GLU A 169 -33.59 1.42 -0.07
CA GLU A 169 -34.69 2.40 0.02
C GLU A 169 -35.12 2.92 -1.37
N LYS A 170 -34.52 2.41 -2.46
CA LYS A 170 -34.79 2.82 -3.85
C LYS A 170 -34.79 4.34 -4.03
N ILE A 171 -33.81 4.99 -3.42
CA ILE A 171 -33.66 6.45 -3.48
C ILE A 171 -33.26 6.85 -4.91
N SER A 172 -34.02 7.77 -5.50
CA SER A 172 -33.75 8.34 -6.83
C SER A 172 -34.00 9.84 -6.83
N ASN A 173 -33.45 10.54 -7.82
CA ASN A 173 -33.51 11.99 -7.95
C ASN A 173 -33.18 12.71 -6.64
N ALA A 174 -32.00 12.40 -6.09
CA ALA A 174 -31.65 12.82 -4.73
C ALA A 174 -30.23 13.35 -4.61
N VAL A 175 -30.01 14.15 -3.57
CA VAL A 175 -28.67 14.50 -3.05
C VAL A 175 -28.56 13.87 -1.65
N VAL A 176 -27.57 13.03 -1.44
CA VAL A 176 -27.28 12.35 -0.18
C VAL A 176 -26.07 12.96 0.47
N PHE A 177 -26.27 13.57 1.62
CA PHE A 177 -25.18 14.14 2.43
C PHE A 177 -24.59 13.03 3.31
N VAL A 178 -23.27 12.86 3.23
CA VAL A 178 -22.57 11.76 3.89
C VAL A 178 -21.57 12.31 4.90
N ASN A 179 -21.75 11.93 6.15
CA ASN A 179 -20.79 12.21 7.20
C ASN A 179 -19.71 11.10 7.22
N SER A 180 -18.79 11.12 6.26
CA SER A 180 -17.67 10.19 6.18
C SER A 180 -16.36 10.93 5.94
N TYR A 181 -15.34 10.56 6.70
CA TYR A 181 -14.02 11.19 6.57
C TYR A 181 -13.41 10.96 5.18
N TYR A 182 -13.48 9.74 4.67
CA TYR A 182 -12.92 9.39 3.36
C TYR A 182 -13.93 9.43 2.20
N GLY A 183 -15.23 9.51 2.50
CA GLY A 183 -16.28 9.71 1.50
C GLY A 183 -16.22 8.73 0.32
N SER A 184 -16.04 7.44 0.58
CA SER A 184 -15.89 6.41 -0.46
C SER A 184 -17.00 6.43 -1.51
N VAL A 185 -18.23 6.76 -1.11
CA VAL A 185 -19.38 6.89 -2.01
C VAL A 185 -19.28 8.08 -2.96
N LEU A 186 -18.44 9.09 -2.64
CA LEU A 186 -18.26 10.25 -3.52
C LEU A 186 -17.64 9.86 -4.88
N ALA A 187 -16.90 8.74 -4.92
CA ALA A 187 -16.34 8.20 -6.15
C ALA A 187 -17.40 7.63 -7.11
N LEU A 188 -18.65 7.45 -6.65
CA LEU A 188 -19.76 7.01 -7.48
C LEU A 188 -20.41 8.15 -8.27
N ASN A 189 -20.07 9.40 -7.96
CA ASN A 189 -20.57 10.53 -8.72
C ASN A 189 -19.95 10.57 -10.13
N SER A 190 -20.76 10.93 -11.14
CA SER A 190 -20.21 11.31 -12.44
C SER A 190 -19.43 12.62 -12.33
N PRO A 191 -18.46 12.85 -13.21
CA PRO A 191 -17.73 14.13 -13.25
C PRO A 191 -18.63 15.36 -13.45
N GLN A 192 -19.79 15.17 -14.08
CA GLN A 192 -20.78 16.22 -14.37
C GLN A 192 -21.81 16.39 -13.24
N LEU A 193 -21.82 15.50 -12.25
CA LEU A 193 -22.80 15.48 -11.16
C LEU A 193 -24.27 15.41 -11.64
N ASP A 194 -24.50 14.65 -12.69
CA ASP A 194 -25.81 14.43 -13.32
C ASP A 194 -26.45 13.08 -12.96
N ASN A 195 -25.85 12.33 -12.02
CA ASN A 195 -26.38 11.06 -11.52
C ASN A 195 -27.81 11.19 -10.96
N GLU A 196 -28.54 10.09 -10.98
CA GLU A 196 -29.81 9.92 -10.25
C GLU A 196 -29.66 10.24 -8.76
N VAL A 197 -28.55 9.79 -8.15
CA VAL A 197 -28.19 10.09 -6.77
C VAL A 197 -26.81 10.72 -6.75
N ILE A 198 -26.75 11.94 -6.22
CA ILE A 198 -25.50 12.67 -6.02
C ILE A 198 -25.09 12.53 -4.56
N TYR A 199 -23.87 12.06 -4.33
CA TYR A 199 -23.31 11.96 -2.99
C TYR A 199 -22.42 13.17 -2.70
N VAL A 200 -22.65 13.81 -1.58
CA VAL A 200 -21.86 14.99 -1.17
C VAL A 200 -21.46 14.87 0.30
N ARG A 201 -20.34 15.49 0.64
CA ARG A 201 -19.91 15.52 2.03
C ARG A 201 -20.84 16.43 2.84
N ASP A 202 -21.27 15.94 4.01
CA ASP A 202 -21.99 16.76 4.97
C ASP A 202 -21.06 17.84 5.55
N LEU A 203 -21.43 19.10 5.32
CA LEU A 203 -20.74 20.30 5.82
C LEU A 203 -21.67 21.12 6.74
N GLY A 204 -22.74 20.51 7.26
CA GLY A 204 -23.69 21.15 8.15
C GLY A 204 -24.38 22.35 7.48
N VAL A 205 -24.23 23.54 8.05
CA VAL A 205 -24.91 24.76 7.56
C VAL A 205 -24.59 25.03 6.07
N LYS A 206 -23.42 24.64 5.57
CA LYS A 206 -23.03 24.84 4.18
C LYS A 206 -23.74 23.90 3.21
N ASN A 207 -24.46 22.90 3.67
CA ASN A 207 -25.25 22.00 2.81
C ASN A 207 -26.29 22.78 2.00
N LYS A 208 -26.77 23.92 2.51
CA LYS A 208 -27.72 24.79 1.84
C LYS A 208 -27.22 25.22 0.46
N LEU A 209 -25.92 25.50 0.32
CA LEU A 209 -25.34 25.90 -0.98
C LEU A 209 -25.53 24.81 -2.03
N MET A 210 -25.41 23.54 -1.62
CA MET A 210 -25.62 22.40 -2.51
C MET A 210 -27.11 22.18 -2.82
N MET A 211 -27.97 22.39 -1.85
CA MET A 211 -29.44 22.31 -2.05
C MET A 211 -29.91 23.39 -3.04
N ASP A 212 -29.36 24.59 -2.96
CA ASP A 212 -29.69 25.69 -3.87
C ASP A 212 -29.24 25.40 -5.32
N CYS A 213 -28.19 24.58 -5.52
CA CYS A 213 -27.75 24.12 -6.84
C CYS A 213 -28.67 23.05 -7.48
N TYR A 214 -29.42 22.30 -6.66
CA TYR A 214 -30.26 21.20 -7.12
C TYR A 214 -31.69 21.28 -6.56
N PRO A 215 -32.43 22.36 -6.80
CA PRO A 215 -33.72 22.63 -6.13
C PRO A 215 -34.84 21.61 -6.41
N GLY A 216 -34.68 20.80 -7.48
CA GLY A 216 -35.67 19.79 -7.85
C GLY A 216 -35.39 18.38 -7.29
N ARG A 217 -34.37 18.21 -6.45
CA ARG A 217 -33.98 16.90 -5.88
C ARG A 217 -34.43 16.74 -4.43
N LYS A 218 -34.58 15.50 -3.99
CA LYS A 218 -34.78 15.17 -2.58
C LYS A 218 -33.45 15.21 -1.84
N TYR A 219 -33.47 15.54 -0.56
CA TYR A 219 -32.27 15.66 0.26
C TYR A 219 -32.32 14.65 1.41
N TYR A 220 -31.21 13.90 1.59
CA TYR A 220 -31.05 12.91 2.65
C TYR A 220 -29.77 13.19 3.43
N LEU A 221 -29.79 12.94 4.74
CA LEU A 221 -28.67 13.10 5.65
C LEU A 221 -28.40 11.77 6.37
#